data_9605ba4510fb5b73860378da511d626c
#
_entry.id   9605ba4510fb5b73860378da511d626c
#
_cell.length_a   1.000
_cell.length_b   1.000
_cell.length_c   1.000
_cell.angle_alpha   90.00
_cell.angle_beta   90.00
_cell.angle_gamma   90.00
#
_symmetry.space_group_name_H-M   'P 1'
#
loop_
_entity.id
_entity.type
_entity.pdbx_description
1 polymer ?
#
loop_
_entity_poly.entity_id
_entity_poly.type
_entity_poly.pdbx_seq_one_letter_code
_entity_poly.pdbx_strand_id
1 'polypeptide(L)'
;IHMDEDGLIMAGQELDQVTWMDVRVGEFLPTPRHGKPVEINAYWYNALQIMACFSEILGEEGAKYEALAKKAKEAFCGQFWMEDRHCLKDVLSGTEADCQVRCNQIWAVSMPFTMLDREKERQVVETVFEKLYTPYGLRTLEKSDPQFHGTYGGPMQQRDMAYHQGTVWTFPLGAYYLSYLKVHSN
;
A
#
# COMPACT_ATOMS: atom_id res chain seq x y z
N ILE A 1 -15.48 -7.89 0.41
CA ILE A 1 -14.24 -7.90 -0.41
C ILE A 1 -14.56 -8.55 -1.73
N HIS A 2 -14.17 -7.94 -2.84
CA HIS A 2 -14.35 -8.49 -4.19
C HIS A 2 -13.29 -7.91 -5.15
N MET A 3 -13.13 -8.55 -6.28
CA MET A 3 -12.40 -7.99 -7.41
C MET A 3 -13.35 -7.10 -8.22
N ASP A 4 -12.94 -5.88 -8.48
CA ASP A 4 -13.69 -4.93 -9.28
C ASP A 4 -13.47 -5.15 -10.79
N GLU A 5 -14.26 -4.47 -11.64
CA GLU A 5 -14.20 -4.62 -13.09
C GLU A 5 -12.82 -4.31 -13.68
N ASP A 6 -12.03 -3.45 -13.06
CA ASP A 6 -10.67 -3.12 -13.50
C ASP A 6 -9.60 -4.15 -13.07
N GLY A 7 -9.99 -5.21 -12.36
CA GLY A 7 -9.11 -6.28 -11.91
C GLY A 7 -8.44 -6.03 -10.56
N LEU A 8 -8.72 -4.90 -9.91
CA LEU A 8 -8.22 -4.57 -8.58
C LEU A 8 -9.15 -5.07 -7.48
N ILE A 9 -8.59 -5.35 -6.30
CA ILE A 9 -9.37 -5.74 -5.12
C ILE A 9 -9.93 -4.49 -4.44
N MET A 10 -11.22 -4.55 -4.16
CA MET A 10 -11.97 -3.54 -3.43
C MET A 10 -12.57 -4.12 -2.15
N ALA A 11 -12.53 -3.38 -1.06
CA ALA A 11 -13.04 -3.81 0.24
C ALA A 11 -13.50 -2.64 1.11
N GLY A 12 -14.36 -2.94 2.07
CA GLY A 12 -14.76 -2.05 3.16
C GLY A 12 -15.98 -1.20 2.88
N GLN A 13 -16.75 -1.06 3.92
CA GLN A 13 -17.91 -0.16 4.01
C GLN A 13 -18.18 0.15 5.48
N GLU A 14 -18.86 1.24 5.77
CA GLU A 14 -19.31 1.63 7.12
C GLU A 14 -18.17 1.59 8.17
N LEU A 15 -18.20 0.62 9.08
CA LEU A 15 -17.24 0.44 10.17
C LEU A 15 -16.30 -0.75 9.94
N ASP A 16 -16.21 -1.26 8.72
CA ASP A 16 -15.28 -2.33 8.38
C ASP A 16 -13.82 -1.89 8.56
N GLN A 17 -13.01 -2.80 9.11
CA GLN A 17 -11.57 -2.65 9.26
C GLN A 17 -10.89 -3.66 8.33
N VAL A 18 -10.45 -3.18 7.15
CA VAL A 18 -10.09 -4.06 6.01
C VAL A 18 -8.61 -4.20 5.74
N THR A 19 -7.77 -3.46 6.48
CA THR A 19 -6.30 -3.52 6.36
C THR A 19 -5.66 -3.62 7.74
N TRP A 20 -4.33 -3.67 7.79
CA TRP A 20 -3.57 -3.64 9.04
C TRP A 20 -3.74 -2.32 9.83
N MET A 21 -4.19 -1.25 9.16
CA MET A 21 -4.55 0.01 9.80
C MET A 21 -6.00 -0.06 10.28
N ASP A 22 -6.24 -0.80 11.35
CA ASP A 22 -7.53 -1.33 11.77
C ASP A 22 -8.09 -0.75 13.08
N VAL A 23 -7.60 0.42 13.50
CA VAL A 23 -8.10 1.05 14.73
C VAL A 23 -9.54 1.52 14.56
N ARG A 24 -10.36 1.21 15.57
CA ARG A 24 -11.72 1.68 15.71
C ARG A 24 -11.90 2.36 17.06
N VAL A 25 -12.45 3.56 17.05
CA VAL A 25 -12.78 4.37 18.24
C VAL A 25 -14.30 4.53 18.33
N GLY A 26 -14.97 3.61 19.01
CA GLY A 26 -16.44 3.57 19.06
C GLY A 26 -17.03 3.34 17.67
N GLU A 27 -17.73 4.33 17.14
CA GLU A 27 -18.32 4.33 15.78
C GLU A 27 -17.51 5.17 14.77
N PHE A 28 -16.23 5.40 15.07
CA PHE A 28 -15.34 6.17 14.22
C PHE A 28 -14.08 5.37 13.86
N LEU A 29 -13.69 5.43 12.58
CA LEU A 29 -12.45 4.84 12.06
C LEU A 29 -11.47 5.97 11.74
N PRO A 30 -10.32 6.08 12.44
CA PRO A 30 -9.28 7.04 12.09
C PRO A 30 -8.70 6.83 10.69
N THR A 31 -8.63 5.57 10.25
CA THR A 31 -8.05 5.15 8.96
C THR A 31 -8.96 4.11 8.31
N PRO A 32 -10.13 4.46 7.77
CA PRO A 32 -11.07 3.47 7.22
C PRO A 32 -10.51 2.72 6.02
N ARG A 33 -9.78 3.37 5.15
CA ARG A 33 -9.11 2.82 3.96
C ARG A 33 -10.02 1.94 3.10
N HIS A 34 -11.31 2.32 3.01
CA HIS A 34 -12.31 1.64 2.19
C HIS A 34 -12.07 1.94 0.70
N GLY A 35 -12.24 0.94 -0.13
CA GLY A 35 -11.95 1.01 -1.56
C GLY A 35 -10.83 0.05 -1.97
N LYS A 36 -9.87 0.53 -2.74
CA LYS A 36 -8.74 -0.24 -3.27
C LYS A 36 -7.44 0.18 -2.57
N PRO A 37 -7.04 -0.46 -1.43
CA PRO A 37 -5.79 -0.12 -0.75
C PRO A 37 -4.56 -0.53 -1.57
N VAL A 38 -3.53 0.30 -1.55
CA VAL A 38 -2.34 0.16 -2.40
C VAL A 38 -1.59 -1.15 -2.14
N GLU A 39 -1.33 -1.50 -0.89
CA GLU A 39 -0.61 -2.72 -0.52
C GLU A 39 -1.43 -3.99 -0.79
N ILE A 40 -2.75 -3.94 -0.58
CA ILE A 40 -3.64 -5.08 -0.88
C ILE A 40 -3.59 -5.40 -2.38
N ASN A 41 -3.58 -4.38 -3.22
CA ASN A 41 -3.48 -4.57 -4.66
C ASN A 41 -2.08 -4.97 -5.13
N ALA A 42 -1.03 -4.57 -4.42
CA ALA A 42 0.31 -5.11 -4.62
C ALA A 42 0.38 -6.60 -4.29
N TYR A 43 -0.20 -7.04 -3.16
CA TYR A 43 -0.30 -8.46 -2.79
C TYR A 43 -1.14 -9.26 -3.79
N TRP A 44 -2.26 -8.69 -4.24
CA TRP A 44 -3.12 -9.33 -5.23
C TRP A 44 -2.39 -9.60 -6.54
N TYR A 45 -1.68 -8.60 -7.07
CA TYR A 45 -0.85 -8.78 -8.26
C TYR A 45 0.18 -9.89 -8.08
N ASN A 46 0.88 -9.92 -6.94
CA ASN A 46 1.81 -11.00 -6.61
C ASN A 46 1.12 -12.37 -6.56
N ALA A 47 -0.04 -12.47 -5.95
CA ALA A 47 -0.79 -13.72 -5.90
C ALA A 47 -1.14 -14.23 -7.31
N LEU A 48 -1.56 -13.35 -8.20
CA LEU A 48 -1.85 -13.71 -9.60
C LEU A 48 -0.60 -14.20 -10.34
N GLN A 49 0.53 -13.52 -10.18
CA GLN A 49 1.80 -13.94 -10.80
C GLN A 49 2.31 -15.28 -10.25
N ILE A 50 2.20 -15.48 -8.94
CA ILE A 50 2.56 -16.76 -8.31
C ILE A 50 1.66 -17.88 -8.81
N MET A 51 0.36 -17.65 -8.95
CA MET A 51 -0.58 -18.64 -9.50
C MET A 51 -0.28 -18.98 -10.95
N ALA A 52 0.13 -18.00 -11.76
CA ALA A 52 0.58 -18.27 -13.14
C ALA A 52 1.83 -19.17 -13.15
N CYS A 53 2.85 -18.85 -12.32
CA CYS A 53 4.04 -19.69 -12.18
C CYS A 53 3.71 -21.11 -11.68
N PHE A 54 2.82 -21.27 -10.72
CA PHE A 54 2.42 -22.58 -10.22
C PHE A 54 1.67 -23.40 -11.27
N SER A 55 0.80 -22.75 -12.07
CA SER A 55 0.12 -23.43 -13.18
C SER A 55 1.12 -23.97 -14.20
N GLU A 56 2.15 -23.18 -14.54
CA GLU A 56 3.22 -23.61 -15.45
C GLU A 56 3.97 -24.84 -14.89
N ILE A 57 4.38 -24.78 -13.60
CA ILE A 57 5.11 -25.89 -12.93
C ILE A 57 4.27 -27.18 -12.89
N LEU A 58 2.96 -27.05 -12.70
CA LEU A 58 2.03 -28.18 -12.61
C LEU A 58 1.54 -28.68 -13.99
N GLY A 59 1.89 -27.99 -15.06
CA GLY A 59 1.39 -28.30 -16.41
C GLY A 59 -0.11 -27.97 -16.60
N GLU A 60 -0.63 -27.03 -15.82
CA GLU A 60 -2.01 -26.52 -15.89
C GLU A 60 -2.10 -25.23 -16.69
N GLU A 61 -3.31 -24.85 -17.10
CA GLU A 61 -3.55 -23.63 -17.85
C GLU A 61 -3.49 -22.39 -16.95
N GLY A 62 -2.42 -21.58 -17.06
CA GLY A 62 -2.17 -20.35 -16.29
C GLY A 62 -2.69 -19.05 -16.92
N ALA A 63 -3.12 -19.08 -18.19
CA ALA A 63 -3.46 -17.88 -18.98
C ALA A 63 -4.48 -16.94 -18.32
N LYS A 64 -5.42 -17.48 -17.54
CA LYS A 64 -6.39 -16.66 -16.79
C LYS A 64 -5.73 -15.79 -15.73
N TYR A 65 -4.70 -16.28 -15.06
CA TYR A 65 -3.97 -15.52 -14.02
C TYR A 65 -3.11 -14.46 -14.65
N GLU A 66 -2.45 -14.76 -15.78
CA GLU A 66 -1.66 -13.80 -16.55
C GLU A 66 -2.53 -12.66 -17.09
N ALA A 67 -3.71 -12.97 -17.63
CA ALA A 67 -4.65 -11.98 -18.13
C ALA A 67 -5.16 -11.06 -17.01
N LEU A 68 -5.49 -11.61 -15.84
CA LEU A 68 -5.90 -10.84 -14.67
C LEU A 68 -4.74 -10.00 -14.12
N ALA A 69 -3.52 -10.52 -14.05
CA ALA A 69 -2.35 -9.79 -13.61
C ALA A 69 -2.06 -8.60 -14.54
N LYS A 70 -2.13 -8.80 -15.86
CA LYS A 70 -1.99 -7.73 -16.83
C LYS A 70 -3.02 -6.63 -16.62
N LYS A 71 -4.29 -7.00 -16.47
CA LYS A 71 -5.38 -6.06 -16.23
C LYS A 71 -5.19 -5.26 -14.93
N ALA A 72 -4.86 -5.94 -13.82
CA ALA A 72 -4.58 -5.32 -12.54
C ALA A 72 -3.39 -4.35 -12.62
N LYS A 73 -2.31 -4.72 -13.33
CA LYS A 73 -1.14 -3.86 -13.53
C LYS A 73 -1.48 -2.60 -14.30
N GLU A 74 -2.22 -2.71 -15.41
CA GLU A 74 -2.65 -1.56 -16.22
C GLU A 74 -3.49 -0.58 -15.38
N ALA A 75 -4.47 -1.11 -14.63
CA ALA A 75 -5.31 -0.31 -13.75
C ALA A 75 -4.51 0.33 -12.61
N PHE A 76 -3.63 -0.42 -11.95
CA PHE A 76 -2.80 0.08 -10.87
C PHE A 76 -1.89 1.23 -11.32
N CYS A 77 -1.13 1.03 -12.38
CA CYS A 77 -0.21 2.04 -12.90
C CYS A 77 -0.93 3.31 -13.38
N GLY A 78 -2.13 3.17 -13.95
CA GLY A 78 -2.91 4.30 -14.44
C GLY A 78 -3.63 5.09 -13.35
N GLN A 79 -3.94 4.49 -12.21
CA GLN A 79 -4.80 5.11 -11.21
C GLN A 79 -4.06 5.53 -9.92
N PHE A 80 -3.04 4.77 -9.47
CA PHE A 80 -2.35 5.03 -8.20
C PHE A 80 -1.23 6.04 -8.28
N TRP A 81 -0.59 6.23 -9.42
CA TRP A 81 0.55 7.10 -9.54
C TRP A 81 0.21 8.58 -9.39
N MET A 82 0.97 9.30 -8.57
CA MET A 82 0.92 10.76 -8.40
C MET A 82 2.17 11.39 -9.03
N GLU A 83 1.99 12.01 -10.21
CA GLU A 83 3.12 12.57 -10.98
C GLU A 83 3.80 13.74 -10.28
N ASP A 84 3.03 14.55 -9.58
CA ASP A 84 3.49 15.73 -8.84
C ASP A 84 4.19 15.40 -7.52
N ARG A 85 3.97 14.21 -6.99
CA ARG A 85 4.50 13.77 -5.68
C ARG A 85 5.49 12.61 -5.80
N HIS A 86 5.67 12.04 -6.97
CA HIS A 86 6.53 10.89 -7.27
C HIS A 86 6.31 9.68 -6.36
N CYS A 87 5.06 9.41 -6.04
CA CYS A 87 4.67 8.31 -5.16
C CYS A 87 3.27 7.79 -5.46
N LEU A 88 2.79 6.83 -4.67
CA LEU A 88 1.49 6.20 -4.87
C LEU A 88 0.44 6.78 -3.91
N LYS A 89 -0.78 6.91 -4.40
CA LYS A 89 -1.97 7.12 -3.58
C LYS A 89 -2.15 5.95 -2.61
N ASP A 90 -2.68 6.22 -1.42
CA ASP A 90 -2.87 5.17 -0.40
C ASP A 90 -4.10 4.29 -0.68
N VAL A 91 -5.21 4.91 -1.07
CA VAL A 91 -6.47 4.21 -1.39
C VAL A 91 -7.19 4.88 -2.56
N LEU A 92 -7.81 4.09 -3.42
CA LEU A 92 -8.79 4.57 -4.40
C LEU A 92 -10.20 4.21 -3.93
N SER A 93 -11.12 5.18 -3.91
CA SER A 93 -12.52 4.99 -3.49
C SER A 93 -13.48 5.62 -4.50
N GLY A 94 -13.93 4.85 -5.46
CA GLY A 94 -14.76 5.35 -6.55
C GLY A 94 -14.03 6.42 -7.37
N THR A 95 -14.59 7.64 -7.39
CA THR A 95 -13.99 8.81 -8.04
C THR A 95 -13.02 9.58 -7.15
N GLU A 96 -12.94 9.24 -5.87
CA GLU A 96 -12.07 9.86 -4.89
C GLU A 96 -10.81 9.03 -4.66
N ALA A 97 -9.79 9.66 -4.10
CA ALA A 97 -8.56 8.98 -3.76
C ALA A 97 -7.96 9.57 -2.49
N ASP A 98 -7.48 8.71 -1.59
CA ASP A 98 -6.62 9.11 -0.50
C ASP A 98 -5.19 9.31 -1.03
N CYS A 99 -4.75 10.56 -1.09
CA CYS A 99 -3.43 10.97 -1.56
C CYS A 99 -2.43 11.17 -0.41
N GLN A 100 -2.72 10.73 0.81
CA GLN A 100 -1.81 10.82 1.94
C GLN A 100 -0.56 9.95 1.69
N VAL A 101 0.61 10.50 2.06
CA VAL A 101 1.86 9.74 1.97
C VAL A 101 1.98 8.84 3.19
N ARG A 102 1.76 7.56 2.97
CA ARG A 102 1.78 6.50 3.97
C ARG A 102 2.81 5.42 3.62
N CYS A 103 3.24 4.66 4.62
CA CYS A 103 4.23 3.60 4.43
C CYS A 103 3.72 2.42 3.58
N ASN A 104 2.42 2.30 3.38
CA ASN A 104 1.80 1.18 2.67
C ASN A 104 2.30 1.00 1.24
N GLN A 105 2.64 2.09 0.56
CA GLN A 105 3.15 2.05 -0.82
C GLN A 105 4.45 1.25 -0.99
N ILE A 106 5.24 1.05 0.09
CA ILE A 106 6.52 0.34 -0.01
C ILE A 106 6.36 -1.12 -0.43
N TRP A 107 5.20 -1.74 -0.12
CA TRP A 107 4.92 -3.12 -0.56
C TRP A 107 4.75 -3.24 -2.06
N ALA A 108 4.34 -2.19 -2.76
CA ALA A 108 4.29 -2.20 -4.23
C ALA A 108 5.68 -2.30 -4.89
N VAL A 109 6.75 -2.03 -4.13
CA VAL A 109 8.15 -2.14 -4.59
C VAL A 109 8.85 -3.37 -4.05
N SER A 110 8.58 -3.76 -2.80
CA SER A 110 9.30 -4.84 -2.11
C SER A 110 8.91 -6.24 -2.57
N MET A 111 7.75 -6.41 -3.20
CA MET A 111 7.27 -7.72 -3.64
C MET A 111 8.13 -8.32 -4.76
N PRO A 112 8.18 -9.67 -4.89
CA PRO A 112 8.91 -10.36 -5.96
C PRO A 112 8.45 -9.93 -7.36
N PHE A 113 7.15 -9.77 -7.56
CA PHE A 113 6.56 -9.27 -8.79
C PHE A 113 6.01 -7.87 -8.56
N THR A 114 6.46 -6.89 -9.34
CA THR A 114 6.06 -5.49 -9.19
C THR A 114 5.44 -4.92 -10.46
N MET A 115 4.58 -3.93 -10.29
CA MET A 115 3.82 -3.33 -11.37
C MET A 115 4.50 -2.10 -11.96
N LEU A 116 5.23 -1.35 -11.15
CA LEU A 116 5.91 -0.12 -11.54
C LEU A 116 7.17 -0.40 -12.37
N ASP A 117 7.57 0.57 -13.17
CA ASP A 117 8.90 0.59 -13.75
C ASP A 117 9.96 0.97 -12.69
N ARG A 118 11.25 0.69 -13.01
CA ARG A 118 12.36 0.88 -12.06
C ARG A 118 12.53 2.33 -11.60
N GLU A 119 12.24 3.29 -12.45
CA GLU A 119 12.36 4.70 -12.10
C GLU A 119 11.28 5.11 -11.08
N LYS A 120 10.04 4.69 -11.29
CA LYS A 120 8.96 4.92 -10.33
C LYS A 120 9.18 4.16 -9.02
N GLU A 121 9.70 2.93 -9.08
CA GLU A 121 10.10 2.19 -7.87
C GLU A 121 11.14 2.97 -7.06
N ARG A 122 12.15 3.53 -7.71
CA ARG A 122 13.17 4.37 -7.07
C ARG A 122 12.56 5.60 -6.43
N GLN A 123 11.69 6.31 -7.13
CA GLN A 123 11.01 7.51 -6.63
C GLN A 123 10.13 7.19 -5.40
N VAL A 124 9.41 6.07 -5.40
CA VAL A 124 8.66 5.61 -4.21
C VAL A 124 9.59 5.39 -3.02
N VAL A 125 10.74 4.71 -3.22
CA VAL A 125 11.71 4.45 -2.15
C VAL A 125 12.28 5.75 -1.59
N GLU A 126 12.64 6.70 -2.46
CA GLU A 126 13.13 8.03 -2.09
C GLU A 126 12.09 8.83 -1.30
N THR A 127 10.84 8.85 -1.76
CA THR A 127 9.74 9.52 -1.04
C THR A 127 9.50 8.90 0.34
N VAL A 128 9.50 7.58 0.44
CA VAL A 128 9.37 6.88 1.74
C VAL A 128 10.55 7.22 2.65
N PHE A 129 11.78 7.30 2.12
CA PHE A 129 12.93 7.71 2.90
C PHE A 129 12.78 9.13 3.44
N GLU A 130 12.49 10.08 2.58
CA GLU A 130 12.42 11.50 2.96
C GLU A 130 11.28 11.81 3.93
N LYS A 131 10.11 11.21 3.71
CA LYS A 131 8.89 11.57 4.42
C LYS A 131 8.61 10.69 5.65
N LEU A 132 8.98 9.41 5.61
CA LEU A 132 8.49 8.43 6.57
C LEU A 132 9.60 7.71 7.35
N TYR A 133 10.82 7.62 6.81
CA TYR A 133 11.88 6.85 7.44
C TYR A 133 12.31 7.42 8.79
N THR A 134 12.57 6.51 9.72
CA THR A 134 13.29 6.74 10.97
C THR A 134 14.19 5.54 11.27
N PRO A 135 15.21 5.68 12.12
CA PRO A 135 16.05 4.54 12.52
C PRO A 135 15.29 3.39 13.20
N TYR A 136 14.07 3.65 13.66
CA TYR A 136 13.26 2.70 14.43
C TYR A 136 12.12 2.08 13.63
N GLY A 137 11.81 2.62 12.45
CA GLY A 137 10.68 2.18 11.64
C GLY A 137 10.24 3.22 10.62
N LEU A 138 9.12 2.95 9.95
CA LEU A 138 8.46 3.92 9.09
C LEU A 138 7.29 4.58 9.82
N ARG A 139 7.13 5.89 9.63
CA ARG A 139 5.91 6.60 10.02
C ARG A 139 4.75 6.12 9.17
N THR A 140 3.59 6.02 9.79
CA THR A 140 2.35 5.63 9.11
C THR A 140 1.73 6.76 8.29
N LEU A 141 2.15 8.00 8.54
CA LEU A 141 1.73 9.21 7.84
C LEU A 141 2.88 10.23 7.83
N GLU A 142 3.03 10.99 6.75
CA GLU A 142 4.01 12.06 6.69
C GLU A 142 3.73 13.18 7.69
N LYS A 143 4.79 13.84 8.19
CA LYS A 143 4.68 14.88 9.23
C LYS A 143 3.95 16.16 8.79
N SER A 144 3.93 16.44 7.50
CA SER A 144 3.31 17.63 6.93
C SER A 144 1.79 17.48 6.73
N ASP A 145 1.27 16.27 6.89
CA ASP A 145 -0.17 16.01 6.76
C ASP A 145 -0.94 16.64 7.94
N PRO A 146 -2.06 17.33 7.68
CA PRO A 146 -2.87 17.94 8.75
C PRO A 146 -3.42 16.93 9.78
N GLN A 147 -3.54 15.66 9.41
CA GLN A 147 -4.00 14.58 10.30
C GLN A 147 -2.86 13.88 11.05
N PHE A 148 -1.62 14.39 10.93
CA PHE A 148 -0.47 13.77 11.59
C PHE A 148 -0.52 13.95 13.12
N HIS A 149 -0.41 12.84 13.83
CA HIS A 149 -0.30 12.76 15.28
C HIS A 149 1.12 12.33 15.67
N GLY A 150 1.94 13.28 16.10
CA GLY A 150 3.37 13.05 16.40
C GLY A 150 3.67 12.32 17.70
N THR A 151 2.67 12.14 18.57
CA THR A 151 2.84 11.52 19.89
C THR A 151 1.80 10.43 20.11
N TYR A 152 2.27 9.22 20.41
CA TYR A 152 1.43 8.13 20.90
C TYR A 152 1.41 8.17 22.43
N GLY A 153 0.35 8.72 23.03
CA GLY A 153 0.25 8.88 24.47
C GLY A 153 -1.10 9.48 24.90
N GLY A 154 -1.26 9.65 26.23
CA GLY A 154 -2.50 10.16 26.80
C GLY A 154 -3.61 9.12 26.94
N PRO A 155 -4.88 9.55 27.08
CA PRO A 155 -6.05 8.67 27.13
C PRO A 155 -6.16 7.77 25.90
N MET A 156 -6.88 6.64 26.02
CA MET A 156 -7.02 5.61 24.97
C MET A 156 -7.41 6.22 23.62
N GLN A 157 -8.42 7.09 23.61
CA GLN A 157 -8.87 7.73 22.37
C GLN A 157 -7.76 8.52 21.65
N GLN A 158 -6.90 9.24 22.39
CA GLN A 158 -5.79 9.98 21.79
C GLN A 158 -4.73 9.02 21.20
N ARG A 159 -4.44 7.92 21.90
CA ARG A 159 -3.54 6.88 21.41
C ARG A 159 -4.08 6.22 20.17
N ASP A 160 -5.35 5.88 20.16
CA ASP A 160 -6.03 5.23 19.04
C ASP A 160 -6.04 6.13 17.79
N MET A 161 -6.26 7.43 17.97
CA MET A 161 -6.15 8.41 16.87
C MET A 161 -4.74 8.52 16.31
N ALA A 162 -3.70 8.33 17.13
CA ALA A 162 -2.30 8.40 16.70
C ALA A 162 -1.78 7.09 16.10
N TYR A 163 -2.43 5.94 16.36
CA TYR A 163 -1.91 4.60 16.13
C TYR A 163 -1.46 4.34 14.69
N HIS A 164 -2.25 4.82 13.72
CA HIS A 164 -1.93 4.76 12.28
C HIS A 164 -1.87 6.14 11.61
N GLN A 165 -1.80 7.22 12.38
CA GLN A 165 -1.76 8.59 11.89
C GLN A 165 -0.44 9.29 12.24
N GLY A 166 0.67 8.56 12.21
CA GLY A 166 2.00 9.14 12.49
C GLY A 166 2.91 8.24 13.31
N THR A 167 2.36 7.34 14.12
CA THR A 167 3.16 6.37 14.90
C THR A 167 4.14 5.61 14.00
N VAL A 168 5.35 5.43 14.50
CA VAL A 168 6.43 4.68 13.84
C VAL A 168 6.26 3.20 14.09
N TRP A 169 6.27 2.40 13.02
CA TRP A 169 6.19 0.95 13.07
C TRP A 169 7.45 0.30 12.50
N THR A 170 7.98 -0.67 13.21
CA THR A 170 9.23 -1.35 12.84
C THR A 170 9.05 -2.35 11.71
N PHE A 171 7.91 -3.07 11.67
CA PHE A 171 7.72 -4.15 10.69
C PHE A 171 7.84 -3.73 9.22
N PRO A 172 7.47 -2.48 8.78
CA PRO A 172 7.64 -2.08 7.40
C PRO A 172 9.11 -1.87 6.98
N LEU A 173 10.07 -1.82 7.94
CA LEU A 173 11.49 -1.68 7.60
C LEU A 173 12.01 -2.84 6.75
N GLY A 174 11.51 -4.05 6.95
CA GLY A 174 11.90 -5.19 6.12
C GLY A 174 11.57 -4.94 4.64
N ALA A 175 10.35 -4.50 4.36
CA ALA A 175 9.93 -4.14 3.01
C ALA A 175 10.74 -2.95 2.46
N TYR A 176 10.99 -1.93 3.30
CA TYR A 176 11.80 -0.77 2.90
C TYR A 176 13.22 -1.18 2.49
N TYR A 177 13.93 -1.97 3.29
CA TYR A 177 15.30 -2.37 2.97
C TYR A 177 15.38 -3.28 1.74
N LEU A 178 14.42 -4.18 1.56
CA LEU A 178 14.33 -4.98 0.33
C LEU A 178 14.14 -4.08 -0.90
N SER A 179 13.24 -3.11 -0.79
CA SER A 179 13.01 -2.12 -1.85
C SER A 179 14.25 -1.27 -2.14
N TYR A 180 14.90 -0.78 -1.09
CA TYR A 180 16.12 0.02 -1.19
C TYR A 180 17.24 -0.76 -1.90
N LEU A 181 17.49 -1.99 -1.49
CA LEU A 181 18.49 -2.84 -2.15
C LEU A 181 18.11 -3.12 -3.61
N LYS A 182 16.85 -3.41 -3.87
CA LYS A 182 16.36 -3.66 -5.23
C LYS A 182 16.67 -2.49 -6.18
N VAL A 183 16.37 -1.25 -5.78
CA VAL A 183 16.49 -0.08 -6.68
C VAL A 183 17.91 0.48 -6.76
N HIS A 184 18.77 0.20 -5.76
CA HIS A 184 20.16 0.68 -5.69
C HIS A 184 21.22 -0.40 -5.99
N SER A 185 20.82 -1.68 -6.13
CA SER A 185 21.77 -2.71 -6.60
C SER A 185 22.00 -2.58 -8.11
N ASN A 186 23.26 -2.60 -8.49
CA ASN A 186 23.71 -2.57 -9.90
C ASN A 186 23.39 -3.90 -10.61
#